data_b827ed2624eb1c389424118fa27b81ae
#
_entry.id   b827ed2624eb1c389424118fa27b81ae
#
_cell.length_a   1.000
_cell.length_b   1.000
_cell.length_c   1.000
_cell.angle_alpha   90.00
_cell.angle_beta   90.00
_cell.angle_gamma   90.00
#
_symmetry.space_group_name_H-M   'P 1'
#
loop_
_entity.id
_entity.type
_entity.pdbx_description
1 polymer ?
#
loop_
_entity_poly.entity_id
_entity_poly.type
_entity_poly.pdbx_seq_one_letter_code
_entity_poly.pdbx_strand_id
1 'polypeptide(L)'
;MVQQNIDKIISNYLTKNIVFSEENLLATKLSLLDTLGCIYNASTYEDPMRFATRGEYGSNTNPFLVINDMQSSKEITRYLSILTRWFDYNDTFLAKEWAHPSDNIGTAFGYFFNHKDKNLSEFLQSIIQMYEIQGCLAL
;
A
#
# COMPACT_ATOMS: atom_id res chain seq x y z
N MET A 1 7.82 35.35 -1.22
CA MET A 1 8.04 33.89 -1.11
C MET A 1 7.48 33.24 -2.37
N VAL A 2 8.31 32.57 -3.17
CA VAL A 2 7.82 31.81 -4.33
C VAL A 2 7.12 30.59 -3.76
N GLN A 3 5.80 30.51 -3.92
CA GLN A 3 5.02 29.33 -3.58
C GLN A 3 5.53 28.19 -4.49
N GLN A 4 6.33 27.30 -3.92
CA GLN A 4 6.80 26.14 -4.67
C GLN A 4 5.58 25.28 -4.99
N ASN A 5 5.41 24.94 -6.26
CA ASN A 5 4.35 24.06 -6.68
C ASN A 5 4.64 22.65 -6.16
N ILE A 6 3.78 22.13 -5.26
CA ILE A 6 3.94 20.83 -4.63
C ILE A 6 4.08 19.69 -5.65
N ASP A 7 3.38 19.80 -6.78
CA ASP A 7 3.43 18.80 -7.85
C ASP A 7 4.84 18.72 -8.45
N LYS A 8 5.54 19.86 -8.56
CA LYS A 8 6.93 19.87 -9.03
C LYS A 8 7.89 19.26 -8.02
N ILE A 9 7.64 19.48 -6.72
CA ILE A 9 8.47 18.89 -5.65
C ILE A 9 8.34 17.38 -5.69
N ILE A 10 7.11 16.86 -5.72
CA ILE A 10 6.83 15.43 -5.79
C ILE A 10 7.40 14.83 -7.09
N SER A 11 7.14 15.45 -8.23
CA SER A 11 7.66 14.99 -9.52
C SER A 11 9.19 14.93 -9.54
N ASN A 12 9.86 15.98 -9.05
CA ASN A 12 11.31 16.00 -8.95
C ASN A 12 11.86 14.94 -7.99
N TYR A 13 11.15 14.66 -6.89
CA TYR A 13 11.53 13.61 -5.97
C TYR A 13 11.44 12.23 -6.64
N LEU A 14 10.31 11.93 -7.30
CA LEU A 14 10.06 10.63 -7.94
C LEU A 14 11.00 10.34 -9.12
N THR A 15 11.55 11.38 -9.77
CA THR A 15 12.49 11.24 -10.90
C THR A 15 13.95 11.10 -10.47
N LYS A 16 14.26 11.27 -9.17
CA LYS A 16 15.61 11.09 -8.65
C LYS A 16 15.96 9.62 -8.54
N ASN A 17 17.20 9.29 -8.89
CA ASN A 17 17.76 7.98 -8.58
C ASN A 17 18.20 7.98 -7.10
N ILE A 18 17.30 7.51 -6.21
CA ILE A 18 17.53 7.48 -4.77
C ILE A 18 17.98 6.08 -4.39
N VAL A 19 19.09 6.00 -3.67
CA VAL A 19 19.53 4.75 -3.04
C VAL A 19 19.09 4.78 -1.59
N PHE A 20 18.19 3.89 -1.22
CA PHE A 20 17.70 3.76 0.16
C PHE A 20 18.66 2.92 1.00
N SER A 21 18.81 3.28 2.28
CA SER A 21 19.64 2.54 3.22
C SER A 21 19.04 1.15 3.53
N GLU A 22 19.86 0.26 4.06
CA GLU A 22 19.40 -1.04 4.55
C GLU A 22 18.36 -0.89 5.67
N GLU A 23 18.50 0.14 6.50
CA GLU A 23 17.54 0.47 7.56
C GLU A 23 16.17 0.85 6.98
N ASN A 24 16.13 1.70 5.95
CA ASN A 24 14.89 2.05 5.26
C ASN A 24 14.23 0.81 4.64
N LEU A 25 15.03 -0.06 4.01
CA LEU A 25 14.53 -1.29 3.40
C LEU A 25 13.99 -2.27 4.47
N LEU A 26 14.66 -2.37 5.63
CA LEU A 26 14.18 -3.20 6.74
C LEU A 26 12.87 -2.66 7.31
N ALA A 27 12.79 -1.36 7.59
CA ALA A 27 11.56 -0.73 8.07
C ALA A 27 10.39 -0.97 7.10
N THR A 28 10.64 -0.82 5.79
CA THR A 28 9.64 -1.07 4.75
C THR A 28 9.16 -2.51 4.73
N LYS A 29 10.07 -3.47 4.88
CA LYS A 29 9.71 -4.90 4.96
C LYS A 29 8.84 -5.19 6.19
N LEU A 30 9.13 -4.56 7.33
CA LEU A 30 8.33 -4.71 8.54
C LEU A 30 6.93 -4.11 8.37
N SER A 31 6.82 -2.89 7.80
CA SER A 31 5.53 -2.26 7.49
C SER A 31 4.72 -3.09 6.47
N LEU A 32 5.39 -3.65 5.47
CA LEU A 32 4.76 -4.56 4.52
C LEU A 32 4.24 -5.82 5.20
N LEU A 33 5.04 -6.44 6.08
CA LEU A 33 4.64 -7.63 6.82
C LEU A 33 3.43 -7.36 7.73
N ASP A 34 3.42 -6.23 8.41
CA ASP A 34 2.30 -5.77 9.22
C ASP A 34 1.02 -5.62 8.36
N THR A 35 1.14 -4.93 7.22
CA THR A 35 0.02 -4.77 6.27
C THR A 35 -0.51 -6.11 5.76
N LEU A 36 0.37 -7.06 5.43
CA LEU A 36 -0.03 -8.42 5.03
C LEU A 36 -0.75 -9.13 6.17
N GLY A 37 -0.36 -8.92 7.42
CA GLY A 37 -1.04 -9.40 8.61
C GLY A 37 -2.46 -8.82 8.73
N CYS A 38 -2.63 -7.51 8.54
CA CYS A 38 -3.93 -6.85 8.53
C CYS A 38 -4.86 -7.43 7.46
N ILE A 39 -4.36 -7.58 6.22
CA ILE A 39 -5.10 -8.16 5.10
C ILE A 39 -5.54 -9.59 5.43
N TYR A 40 -4.60 -10.42 5.90
CA TYR A 40 -4.88 -11.81 6.22
C TYR A 40 -5.90 -11.93 7.35
N ASN A 41 -5.73 -11.15 8.43
CA ASN A 41 -6.69 -11.16 9.53
C ASN A 41 -8.09 -10.71 9.07
N ALA A 42 -8.20 -9.64 8.30
CA ALA A 42 -9.48 -9.18 7.76
C ALA A 42 -10.16 -10.26 6.91
N SER A 43 -9.39 -11.04 6.14
CA SER A 43 -9.95 -12.11 5.30
C SER A 43 -10.57 -13.29 6.07
N THR A 44 -10.31 -13.41 7.37
CA THR A 44 -10.92 -14.43 8.20
C THR A 44 -12.38 -14.11 8.61
N TYR A 45 -12.83 -12.89 8.35
CA TYR A 45 -14.18 -12.42 8.68
C TYR A 45 -15.06 -12.31 7.45
N GLU A 46 -16.36 -12.59 7.62
CA GLU A 46 -17.33 -12.61 6.52
C GLU A 46 -17.56 -11.21 5.93
N ASP A 47 -17.78 -10.19 6.78
CA ASP A 47 -18.13 -8.85 6.33
C ASP A 47 -17.04 -8.17 5.48
N PRO A 48 -15.74 -8.14 5.89
CA PRO A 48 -14.71 -7.59 5.05
C PRO A 48 -14.57 -8.32 3.71
N MET A 49 -14.62 -9.65 3.72
CA MET A 49 -14.52 -10.43 2.48
C MET A 49 -15.70 -10.17 1.55
N ARG A 50 -16.91 -10.21 2.07
CA ARG A 50 -18.12 -9.90 1.30
C ARG A 50 -18.08 -8.51 0.68
N PHE A 51 -17.62 -7.51 1.44
CA PHE A 51 -17.55 -6.14 0.95
C PHE A 51 -16.40 -5.96 -0.07
N ALA A 52 -15.22 -6.50 0.22
CA ALA A 52 -14.05 -6.37 -0.64
C ALA A 52 -14.22 -7.12 -1.97
N THR A 53 -14.88 -8.28 -1.97
CA THR A 53 -15.09 -9.14 -3.14
C THR A 53 -16.48 -8.99 -3.79
N ARG A 54 -17.33 -8.12 -3.26
CA ARG A 54 -18.74 -7.97 -3.68
C ARG A 54 -19.56 -9.26 -3.54
N GLY A 55 -19.18 -10.09 -2.58
CA GLY A 55 -19.85 -11.35 -2.28
C GLY A 55 -19.39 -12.55 -3.11
N GLU A 56 -18.34 -12.40 -3.92
CA GLU A 56 -17.81 -13.50 -4.75
C GLU A 56 -17.03 -14.55 -3.92
N TYR A 57 -16.44 -14.14 -2.80
CA TYR A 57 -15.65 -15.01 -1.93
C TYR A 57 -16.06 -14.85 -0.47
N GLY A 58 -16.11 -15.97 0.24
CA GLY A 58 -16.39 -16.01 1.67
C GLY A 58 -15.16 -15.82 2.55
N SER A 59 -15.39 -15.74 3.86
CA SER A 59 -14.34 -15.71 4.88
C SER A 59 -13.45 -16.96 4.82
N ASN A 60 -12.21 -16.81 5.34
CA ASN A 60 -11.17 -17.84 5.31
C ASN A 60 -10.68 -18.24 3.90
N THR A 61 -11.08 -17.54 2.87
CA THR A 61 -10.42 -17.65 1.56
C THR A 61 -9.05 -16.95 1.64
N ASN A 62 -8.00 -17.61 1.12
CA ASN A 62 -6.68 -16.97 1.10
C ASN A 62 -6.73 -15.69 0.26
N PRO A 63 -6.51 -14.51 0.88
CA PRO A 63 -6.70 -13.22 0.19
C PRO A 63 -5.76 -13.02 -0.99
N PHE A 64 -4.60 -13.67 -0.99
CA PHE A 64 -3.62 -13.53 -2.06
C PHE A 64 -3.90 -14.45 -3.26
N LEU A 65 -4.72 -15.49 -3.09
CA LEU A 65 -5.19 -16.29 -4.22
C LEU A 65 -6.33 -15.61 -4.98
N VAL A 66 -7.18 -14.87 -4.27
CA VAL A 66 -8.29 -14.09 -4.87
C VAL A 66 -7.80 -13.09 -5.92
N ILE A 67 -6.61 -12.52 -5.72
CA ILE A 67 -5.99 -11.56 -6.65
C ILE A 67 -5.81 -12.16 -8.06
N ASN A 68 -5.59 -13.47 -8.17
CA ASN A 68 -5.38 -14.12 -9.48
C ASN A 68 -6.62 -14.07 -10.38
N ASP A 69 -7.80 -13.93 -9.80
CA ASP A 69 -9.05 -13.84 -10.53
C ASP A 69 -9.42 -12.39 -10.90
N MET A 70 -8.68 -11.41 -10.38
CA MET A 70 -8.91 -10.00 -10.64
C MET A 70 -8.30 -9.56 -11.97
N GLN A 71 -9.05 -8.78 -12.73
CA GLN A 71 -8.69 -8.42 -14.11
C GLN A 71 -7.90 -7.12 -14.24
N SER A 72 -7.84 -6.32 -13.19
CA SER A 72 -7.22 -4.99 -13.27
C SER A 72 -6.48 -4.58 -11.97
N SER A 73 -5.46 -3.73 -12.13
CA SER A 73 -4.77 -3.09 -11.00
C SER A 73 -5.74 -2.36 -10.07
N LYS A 74 -6.79 -1.75 -10.62
CA LYS A 74 -7.81 -1.04 -9.86
C LYS A 74 -8.60 -1.97 -8.92
N GLU A 75 -8.95 -3.16 -9.39
CA GLU A 75 -9.65 -4.16 -8.56
C GLU A 75 -8.75 -4.65 -7.44
N ILE A 76 -7.50 -5.00 -7.75
CA ILE A 76 -6.51 -5.44 -6.75
C ILE A 76 -6.28 -4.33 -5.71
N THR A 77 -6.06 -3.09 -6.15
CA THR A 77 -5.89 -1.95 -5.26
C THR A 77 -7.09 -1.82 -4.32
N ARG A 78 -8.30 -1.77 -4.87
CA ARG A 78 -9.53 -1.64 -4.07
C ARG A 78 -9.66 -2.76 -3.05
N TYR A 79 -9.48 -4.00 -3.49
CA TYR A 79 -9.61 -5.19 -2.67
C TYR A 79 -8.64 -5.17 -1.48
N LEU A 80 -7.34 -5.00 -1.76
CA LEU A 80 -6.32 -5.02 -0.72
C LEU A 80 -6.42 -3.81 0.22
N SER A 81 -6.72 -2.62 -0.30
CA SER A 81 -6.87 -1.42 0.56
C SER A 81 -8.07 -1.54 1.50
N ILE A 82 -9.18 -2.17 1.07
CA ILE A 82 -10.32 -2.45 1.95
C ILE A 82 -9.90 -3.38 3.10
N LEU A 83 -9.22 -4.48 2.79
CA LEU A 83 -8.79 -5.44 3.81
C LEU A 83 -7.75 -4.85 4.75
N THR A 84 -6.80 -4.06 4.24
CA THR A 84 -5.81 -3.36 5.06
C THR A 84 -6.47 -2.48 6.10
N ARG A 85 -7.49 -1.70 5.68
CA ARG A 85 -8.10 -0.65 6.48
C ARG A 85 -9.28 -1.10 7.33
N TRP A 86 -9.78 -2.31 7.14
CA TRP A 86 -11.07 -2.74 7.70
C TRP A 86 -11.20 -2.54 9.20
N PHE A 87 -10.20 -2.91 9.98
CA PHE A 87 -10.23 -2.82 11.44
C PHE A 87 -9.55 -1.58 12.02
N ASP A 88 -9.01 -0.71 11.19
CA ASP A 88 -8.38 0.55 11.61
C ASP A 88 -7.20 0.38 12.59
N TYR A 89 -6.43 -0.70 12.45
CA TYR A 89 -5.26 -0.98 13.28
C TYR A 89 -3.95 -1.13 12.49
N ASN A 90 -4.01 -0.85 11.18
CA ASN A 90 -2.79 -0.70 10.37
C ASN A 90 -1.98 0.51 10.85
N ASP A 91 -0.74 0.63 10.37
CA ASP A 91 0.20 1.63 10.82
C ASP A 91 -0.37 3.06 10.88
N THR A 92 0.17 3.87 11.79
CA THR A 92 -0.24 5.26 11.94
C THR A 92 0.99 6.17 11.97
N PHE A 93 1.01 7.19 11.10
CA PHE A 93 1.98 8.27 11.14
C PHE A 93 1.34 9.49 11.82
N LEU A 94 1.90 9.88 12.97
CA LEU A 94 1.40 11.00 13.77
C LEU A 94 2.27 12.23 13.54
N ALA A 95 1.69 13.26 12.93
CA ALA A 95 2.30 14.55 12.69
C ALA A 95 1.28 15.67 12.97
N LYS A 96 1.35 16.81 12.26
CA LYS A 96 0.34 17.86 12.35
C LYS A 96 -1.02 17.34 11.90
N GLU A 97 -1.02 16.61 10.81
CA GLU A 97 -2.12 15.74 10.41
C GLU A 97 -1.68 14.28 10.58
N TRP A 98 -2.58 13.38 10.89
CA TRP A 98 -2.28 11.96 11.00
C TRP A 98 -2.71 11.20 9.75
N ALA A 99 -2.00 10.15 9.44
CA ALA A 99 -2.19 9.37 8.23
C ALA A 99 -1.89 7.88 8.49
N HIS A 100 -2.34 7.03 7.59
CA HIS A 100 -2.03 5.61 7.55
C HIS A 100 -1.30 5.30 6.22
N PRO A 101 0.02 5.41 6.18
CA PRO A 101 0.77 5.24 4.94
C PRO A 101 0.60 3.87 4.28
N SER A 102 0.34 2.82 5.06
CA SER A 102 0.05 1.47 4.56
C SER A 102 -1.20 1.37 3.68
N ASP A 103 -2.13 2.34 3.76
CA ASP A 103 -3.29 2.40 2.86
C ASP A 103 -2.86 2.43 1.38
N ASN A 104 -1.65 2.93 1.09
CA ASN A 104 -1.09 3.00 -0.27
C ASN A 104 -0.51 1.66 -0.76
N ILE A 105 -0.23 0.71 0.13
CA ILE A 105 0.41 -0.57 -0.23
C ILE A 105 -0.46 -1.37 -1.20
N GLY A 106 -1.78 -1.32 -1.05
CA GLY A 106 -2.70 -1.93 -2.00
C GLY A 106 -2.53 -1.41 -3.43
N THR A 107 -2.19 -0.13 -3.60
CA THR A 107 -1.91 0.48 -4.91
C THR A 107 -0.60 -0.06 -5.50
N ALA A 108 0.45 -0.18 -4.67
CA ALA A 108 1.71 -0.79 -5.10
C ALA A 108 1.48 -2.23 -5.59
N PHE A 109 0.75 -3.05 -4.84
CA PHE A 109 0.39 -4.40 -5.26
C PHE A 109 -0.38 -4.41 -6.59
N GLY A 110 -1.41 -3.57 -6.73
CA GLY A 110 -2.20 -3.50 -7.95
C GLY A 110 -1.37 -3.15 -9.18
N TYR A 111 -0.40 -2.25 -9.03
CA TYR A 111 0.52 -1.91 -10.11
C TYR A 111 1.47 -3.06 -10.43
N PHE A 112 2.22 -3.54 -9.44
CA PHE A 112 3.28 -4.52 -9.66
C PHE A 112 2.75 -5.90 -10.06
N PHE A 113 1.55 -6.28 -9.62
CA PHE A 113 0.93 -7.53 -10.03
C PHE A 113 0.72 -7.61 -11.56
N ASN A 114 0.41 -6.50 -12.19
CA ASN A 114 0.17 -6.41 -13.64
C ASN A 114 1.44 -6.03 -14.44
N HIS A 115 2.56 -5.72 -13.79
CA HIS A 115 3.82 -5.35 -14.44
C HIS A 115 4.90 -6.38 -14.11
N LYS A 116 4.89 -7.50 -14.85
CA LYS A 116 5.78 -8.65 -14.62
C LYS A 116 7.26 -8.39 -14.91
N ASP A 117 7.57 -7.29 -15.55
CA ASP A 117 8.92 -6.77 -15.78
C ASP A 117 9.54 -6.12 -14.54
N LYS A 118 8.74 -5.85 -13.52
CA LYS A 118 9.16 -5.22 -12.27
C LYS A 118 9.63 -6.24 -11.24
N ASN A 119 10.57 -5.81 -10.41
CA ASN A 119 11.17 -6.67 -9.39
C ASN A 119 10.84 -6.21 -7.95
N LEU A 120 11.18 -7.06 -6.97
CA LEU A 120 10.89 -6.80 -5.56
C LEU A 120 11.59 -5.52 -5.04
N SER A 121 12.79 -5.19 -5.53
CA SER A 121 13.49 -3.98 -5.09
C SER A 121 12.72 -2.72 -5.50
N GLU A 122 12.23 -2.66 -6.76
CA GLU A 122 11.40 -1.56 -7.24
C GLU A 122 10.08 -1.45 -6.44
N PHE A 123 9.50 -2.59 -6.09
CA PHE A 123 8.30 -2.63 -5.25
C PHE A 123 8.56 -2.01 -3.86
N LEU A 124 9.62 -2.44 -3.16
CA LEU A 124 9.97 -1.89 -1.86
C LEU A 124 10.32 -0.39 -1.93
N GLN A 125 11.04 0.03 -2.97
CA GLN A 125 11.35 1.44 -3.19
C GLN A 125 10.08 2.28 -3.39
N SER A 126 9.10 1.78 -4.14
CA SER A 126 7.83 2.48 -4.32
C SER A 126 7.07 2.66 -3.00
N ILE A 127 7.11 1.67 -2.11
CA ILE A 127 6.50 1.78 -0.78
C ILE A 127 7.21 2.87 0.04
N ILE A 128 8.54 2.89 0.08
CA ILE A 128 9.30 3.94 0.78
C ILE A 128 8.87 5.32 0.27
N GLN A 129 8.83 5.51 -1.05
CA GLN A 129 8.47 6.80 -1.65
C GLN A 129 7.03 7.22 -1.30
N MET A 130 6.08 6.27 -1.24
CA MET A 130 4.70 6.55 -0.81
C MET A 130 4.67 7.02 0.65
N TYR A 131 5.40 6.35 1.54
CA TYR A 131 5.50 6.73 2.95
C TYR A 131 6.12 8.11 3.15
N GLU A 132 7.21 8.41 2.43
CA GLU A 132 7.87 9.71 2.51
C GLU A 132 6.98 10.85 1.99
N ILE A 133 6.31 10.65 0.85
CA ILE A 133 5.41 11.66 0.29
C ILE A 133 4.25 11.92 1.24
N GLN A 134 3.59 10.87 1.72
CA GLN A 134 2.45 11.02 2.64
C GLN A 134 2.89 11.64 3.98
N GLY A 135 4.02 11.19 4.53
CA GLY A 135 4.59 11.77 5.74
C GLY A 135 4.91 13.25 5.60
N CYS A 136 5.51 13.66 4.48
CA CYS A 136 5.78 15.08 4.20
C CYS A 136 4.50 15.91 4.04
N LEU A 137 3.43 15.33 3.49
CA LEU A 137 2.14 16.02 3.34
C LEU A 137 1.39 16.16 4.67
N ALA A 138 1.70 15.31 5.66
CA ALA A 138 1.09 15.34 6.99
C ALA A 138 1.80 16.31 7.97
N LEU A 139 2.97 16.87 7.62
CA LEU A 139 3.72 17.82 8.44
C LEU A 139 3.15 19.23 8.36
#